data_aaaf2d0e9366bd4a83da38ae259f1dd2
#
_entry.id   aaaf2d0e9366bd4a83da38ae259f1dd2
#
_cell.length_a   1.000
_cell.length_b   1.000
_cell.length_c   1.000
_cell.angle_alpha   90.00
_cell.angle_beta   90.00
_cell.angle_gamma   90.00
#
_symmetry.space_group_name_H-M   'P 1'
#
loop_
_entity.id
_entity.type
_entity.pdbx_description
1 polymer ?
#
loop_
_entity_poly.entity_id
_entity_poly.type
_entity_poly.pdbx_seq_one_letter_code
_entity_poly.pdbx_strand_id
1 'polypeptide(L)'
;MPFHLAAWQQSIDEAGVFTGIAAVPDPVLTVLVNNVQVPSLNKVVALAAGVETTVAQQARLTAPSRRVLALQRIAPTQGNAAAASLPSDPHHLTDLADTPLQMVTGEQASIELNANPAAAQIQWGLVWFADDSLKPTTGNYFTVRADATQALTISAWTNAAIVFAENLPRGRYRVVGMRAQSAGLVAARLVFVGTGAQGPWRPGVMGTNNDRHLEYPGFRLGAWGPFGEFEDTDTPTVDFLSTTADAAEVVYLDLEQIRAGPG
;
A
#
# COMPACT_ATOMS: atom_id res chain seq x y z
N MET A 1 -3.53 -6.73 -14.83
CA MET A 1 -2.57 -5.64 -15.05
C MET A 1 -1.77 -5.48 -13.77
N PRO A 2 -0.44 -5.48 -13.84
CA PRO A 2 0.36 -5.35 -12.63
C PRO A 2 0.26 -3.92 -12.09
N PHE A 3 0.26 -3.79 -10.79
CA PHE A 3 0.52 -2.55 -10.10
C PHE A 3 1.47 -2.79 -8.93
N HIS A 4 2.10 -1.73 -8.42
CA HIS A 4 3.09 -1.80 -7.36
C HIS A 4 2.89 -0.67 -6.37
N LEU A 5 2.96 -0.99 -5.09
CA LEU A 5 2.87 -0.02 -4.01
C LEU A 5 4.27 0.37 -3.52
N ALA A 6 4.64 1.61 -3.78
CA ALA A 6 5.82 2.26 -3.21
C ALA A 6 5.46 3.07 -1.97
N ALA A 7 6.40 3.17 -1.02
CA ALA A 7 6.18 3.87 0.23
C ALA A 7 7.35 4.76 0.63
N TRP A 8 7.03 5.81 1.36
CA TRP A 8 7.94 6.70 2.06
C TRP A 8 7.53 6.75 3.51
N GLN A 9 8.50 6.73 4.42
CA GLN A 9 8.22 6.83 5.85
C GLN A 9 9.44 7.33 6.60
N GLN A 10 9.27 8.35 7.42
CA GLN A 10 10.35 8.92 8.22
C GLN A 10 9.80 9.61 9.47
N SER A 11 10.54 9.55 10.58
CA SER A 11 10.30 10.38 11.76
C SER A 11 10.95 11.74 11.53
N ILE A 12 10.15 12.80 11.54
CA ILE A 12 10.61 14.20 11.32
C ILE A 12 9.93 15.11 12.33
N ASP A 13 10.66 16.15 12.76
CA ASP A 13 10.16 17.21 13.66
C ASP A 13 10.17 18.62 13.01
N GLU A 14 10.49 18.71 11.73
CA GLU A 14 10.48 19.97 11.00
C GLU A 14 9.06 20.49 10.75
N ALA A 15 8.84 21.74 11.14
CA ALA A 15 7.54 22.37 11.09
C ALA A 15 7.42 23.41 9.97
N GLY A 16 6.27 23.44 9.31
CA GLY A 16 5.85 24.56 8.47
C GLY A 16 6.48 24.66 7.09
N VAL A 17 7.36 23.73 6.71
CA VAL A 17 7.98 23.67 5.36
C VAL A 17 7.73 22.32 4.71
N PHE A 18 7.71 22.29 3.39
CA PHE A 18 7.67 21.02 2.66
C PHE A 18 9.00 20.30 2.78
N THR A 19 9.00 19.15 3.42
CA THR A 19 10.17 18.31 3.61
C THR A 19 9.96 16.97 2.92
N GLY A 20 10.95 16.55 2.13
CA GLY A 20 10.96 15.23 1.49
C GLY A 20 11.23 14.15 2.52
N ILE A 21 10.36 13.16 2.60
CA ILE A 21 10.51 12.03 3.52
C ILE A 21 11.26 10.88 2.86
N ALA A 22 11.97 10.10 3.66
CA ALA A 22 12.79 8.99 3.17
C ALA A 22 11.92 7.92 2.49
N ALA A 23 12.34 7.49 1.32
CA ALA A 23 11.72 6.35 0.65
C ALA A 23 12.07 5.05 1.39
N VAL A 24 11.08 4.20 1.60
CA VAL A 24 11.28 2.89 2.23
C VAL A 24 12.04 1.98 1.26
N PRO A 25 13.13 1.32 1.69
CA PRO A 25 13.86 0.38 0.84
C PRO A 25 12.94 -0.65 0.18
N ASP A 26 13.10 -0.82 -1.11
CA ASP A 26 12.25 -1.67 -1.93
C ASP A 26 13.10 -2.61 -2.80
N PRO A 27 12.85 -3.93 -2.78
CA PRO A 27 13.66 -4.87 -3.57
C PRO A 27 13.37 -4.83 -5.08
N VAL A 28 12.31 -4.14 -5.50
CA VAL A 28 11.86 -4.05 -6.89
C VAL A 28 12.21 -2.70 -7.51
N LEU A 29 12.17 -1.64 -6.71
CA LEU A 29 12.39 -0.27 -7.15
C LEU A 29 13.82 0.20 -6.82
N THR A 30 14.35 1.07 -7.65
CA THR A 30 15.56 1.81 -7.30
C THR A 30 15.21 2.95 -6.34
N VAL A 31 15.69 2.84 -5.11
CA VAL A 31 15.48 3.83 -4.03
C VAL A 31 16.74 4.64 -3.81
N LEU A 32 16.63 5.96 -3.79
CA LEU A 32 17.71 6.92 -3.62
C LEU A 32 17.36 7.89 -2.49
N VAL A 33 17.63 7.53 -1.24
CA VAL A 33 17.34 8.32 -0.04
C VAL A 33 15.84 8.70 0.04
N ASN A 34 15.47 9.90 -0.44
CA ASN A 34 14.09 10.42 -0.41
C ASN A 34 13.33 10.18 -1.73
N ASN A 35 13.97 9.57 -2.71
CA ASN A 35 13.40 9.41 -4.03
C ASN A 35 13.26 7.94 -4.41
N VAL A 36 12.22 7.67 -5.18
CA VAL A 36 12.05 6.40 -5.90
C VAL A 36 12.17 6.70 -7.39
N GLN A 37 12.97 5.91 -8.09
CA GLN A 37 13.02 5.98 -9.55
C GLN A 37 11.72 5.40 -10.12
N VAL A 38 11.00 6.18 -10.92
CA VAL A 38 9.75 5.77 -11.54
C VAL A 38 9.99 4.52 -12.40
N PRO A 39 9.30 3.40 -12.10
CA PRO A 39 9.49 2.14 -12.81
C PRO A 39 8.91 2.15 -14.23
N SER A 40 8.95 1.01 -14.89
CA SER A 40 8.22 0.82 -16.16
C SER A 40 6.70 0.89 -15.98
N LEU A 41 6.18 0.58 -14.79
CA LEU A 41 4.81 0.92 -14.37
C LEU A 41 4.76 2.44 -14.11
N ASN A 42 4.67 3.24 -15.14
CA ASN A 42 4.91 4.68 -15.03
C ASN A 42 3.63 5.53 -14.92
N LYS A 43 2.52 4.92 -14.56
CA LYS A 43 1.26 5.62 -14.27
C LYS A 43 0.94 5.55 -12.79
N VAL A 44 0.68 6.70 -12.18
CA VAL A 44 0.23 6.76 -10.80
C VAL A 44 -1.28 6.67 -10.77
N VAL A 45 -1.80 5.61 -10.16
CA VAL A 45 -3.24 5.32 -10.07
C VAL A 45 -3.85 5.69 -8.74
N ALA A 46 -3.04 5.88 -7.70
CA ALA A 46 -3.50 6.43 -6.43
C ALA A 46 -2.34 7.01 -5.61
N LEU A 47 -2.70 7.87 -4.67
CA LEU A 47 -1.82 8.55 -3.74
C LEU A 47 -2.47 8.64 -2.36
N ALA A 48 -1.65 8.45 -1.32
CA ALA A 48 -2.04 8.71 0.05
C ALA A 48 -0.86 9.27 0.84
N ALA A 49 -1.13 10.03 1.88
CA ALA A 49 -0.11 10.52 2.81
C ALA A 49 -0.71 10.78 4.18
N GLY A 50 0.11 10.75 5.22
CA GLY A 50 -0.34 11.03 6.57
C GLY A 50 0.79 11.24 7.55
N VAL A 51 0.39 11.56 8.77
CA VAL A 51 1.25 11.75 9.94
C VAL A 51 0.66 10.95 11.10
N GLU A 52 1.50 10.40 11.93
CA GLU A 52 1.09 9.48 13.00
C GLU A 52 0.06 10.07 13.97
N THR A 53 0.30 11.26 14.51
CA THR A 53 -0.56 11.86 15.55
C THR A 53 -0.98 13.29 15.27
N THR A 54 -0.28 14.02 14.44
CA THR A 54 -0.56 15.42 14.11
C THR A 54 -1.17 15.53 12.71
N VAL A 55 -2.04 16.51 12.51
CA VAL A 55 -2.58 16.78 11.18
C VAL A 55 -1.46 17.29 10.27
N ALA A 56 -1.17 16.58 9.20
CA ALA A 56 -0.39 17.13 8.11
C ALA A 56 -1.20 18.22 7.42
N GLN A 57 -0.64 19.41 7.29
CA GLN A 57 -1.34 20.52 6.65
C GLN A 57 -1.43 20.30 5.13
N GLN A 58 -0.38 19.78 4.54
CA GLN A 58 -0.29 19.54 3.10
C GLN A 58 0.66 18.40 2.78
N ALA A 59 0.35 17.67 1.73
CA ALA A 59 1.24 16.68 1.14
C ALA A 59 1.28 16.83 -0.38
N ARG A 60 2.37 16.39 -1.01
CA ARG A 60 2.50 16.45 -2.46
C ARG A 60 3.46 15.39 -3.00
N LEU A 61 3.13 14.87 -4.19
CA LEU A 61 4.05 14.12 -5.02
C LEU A 61 4.85 15.10 -5.87
N THR A 62 6.17 14.97 -5.89
CA THR A 62 7.06 15.76 -6.72
C THR A 62 7.86 14.88 -7.67
N ALA A 63 8.03 15.35 -8.92
CA ALA A 63 8.91 14.75 -9.92
C ALA A 63 9.31 15.83 -10.95
N PRO A 64 10.44 15.68 -11.65
CA PRO A 64 10.89 16.64 -12.65
C PRO A 64 9.83 16.97 -13.70
N SER A 65 9.14 15.97 -14.22
CA SER A 65 8.07 16.15 -15.22
C SER A 65 6.84 16.89 -14.67
N ARG A 66 6.68 17.01 -13.34
CA ARG A 66 5.55 17.65 -12.68
C ARG A 66 5.83 19.04 -12.15
N ARG A 67 7.11 19.45 -12.04
CA ARG A 67 7.48 20.76 -11.48
C ARG A 67 6.97 21.94 -12.28
N VAL A 68 6.76 21.78 -13.59
CA VAL A 68 6.37 22.88 -14.48
C VAL A 68 4.86 23.14 -14.48
N LEU A 69 4.05 22.10 -14.24
CA LEU A 69 2.59 22.20 -14.45
C LEU A 69 1.76 22.28 -13.17
N ALA A 70 2.23 21.81 -12.12
CA ALA A 70 1.70 21.82 -10.76
C ALA A 70 2.12 20.52 -10.07
N LEU A 71 2.54 20.68 -8.83
CA LEU A 71 2.82 19.53 -7.96
C LEU A 71 1.50 18.82 -7.67
N GLN A 72 1.50 17.50 -7.77
CA GLN A 72 0.30 16.74 -7.42
C GLN A 72 0.06 16.84 -5.91
N ARG A 73 -0.99 17.52 -5.52
CA ARG A 73 -1.42 17.64 -4.12
C ARG A 73 -2.09 16.34 -3.67
N ILE A 74 -1.82 15.98 -2.43
CA ILE A 74 -2.41 14.84 -1.74
C ILE A 74 -3.13 15.40 -0.52
N ALA A 75 -4.37 14.97 -0.29
CA ALA A 75 -5.05 15.25 0.97
C ALA A 75 -4.43 14.37 2.06
N PRO A 76 -3.72 14.93 3.05
CA PRO A 76 -3.09 14.11 4.07
C PRO A 76 -4.11 13.61 5.08
N THR A 77 -3.86 12.42 5.60
CA THR A 77 -4.66 11.82 6.67
C THR A 77 -3.98 12.05 8.01
N GLN A 78 -4.76 12.37 9.03
CA GLN A 78 -4.27 12.38 10.39
C GLN A 78 -4.27 10.95 10.97
N GLY A 79 -3.17 10.61 11.59
CA GLY A 79 -3.12 9.57 12.61
C GLY A 79 -3.45 8.16 12.16
N ASN A 80 -2.42 7.41 11.90
CA ASN A 80 -2.47 5.95 11.91
C ASN A 80 -1.85 5.42 13.22
N ALA A 81 -1.95 6.20 14.29
CA ALA A 81 -1.37 5.85 15.57
C ALA A 81 -2.08 4.66 16.20
N ALA A 82 -1.30 3.80 16.82
CA ALA A 82 -1.79 2.71 17.66
C ALA A 82 -2.57 3.19 18.89
N ALA A 83 -2.41 4.46 19.28
CA ALA A 83 -3.11 5.02 20.42
C ALA A 83 -4.57 5.28 20.10
N ALA A 84 -5.43 4.98 21.03
CA ALA A 84 -6.89 5.02 21.00
C ALA A 84 -7.55 6.38 20.70
N SER A 85 -6.80 7.41 20.36
CA SER A 85 -7.38 8.62 19.82
C SER A 85 -7.80 8.35 18.39
N LEU A 86 -9.06 8.12 18.22
CA LEU A 86 -9.71 8.01 16.94
C LEU A 86 -9.28 9.22 16.09
N PRO A 87 -8.60 9.05 14.96
CA PRO A 87 -8.60 10.11 13.99
C PRO A 87 -10.05 10.34 13.60
N SER A 88 -10.43 11.56 13.64
CA SER A 88 -11.76 12.00 13.22
C SER A 88 -12.02 11.72 11.74
N ASP A 89 -10.97 11.47 10.96
CA ASP A 89 -11.07 11.36 9.51
C ASP A 89 -10.76 9.94 9.02
N PRO A 90 -11.54 9.41 8.06
CA PRO A 90 -11.16 8.22 7.33
C PRO A 90 -9.86 8.46 6.57
N HIS A 91 -9.10 7.40 6.32
CA HIS A 91 -7.93 7.51 5.45
C HIS A 91 -8.34 8.06 4.09
N HIS A 92 -7.67 9.14 3.68
CA HIS A 92 -7.90 9.73 2.38
C HIS A 92 -7.00 9.06 1.34
N LEU A 93 -7.63 8.52 0.31
CA LEU A 93 -6.96 8.07 -0.89
C LEU A 93 -7.32 9.02 -2.02
N THR A 94 -6.35 9.60 -2.67
CA THR A 94 -6.55 10.27 -3.95
C THR A 94 -6.60 9.18 -5.01
N ASP A 95 -7.79 8.80 -5.42
CA ASP A 95 -8.04 7.77 -6.42
C ASP A 95 -7.93 8.36 -7.84
N LEU A 96 -7.05 7.78 -8.62
CA LEU A 96 -6.77 8.15 -10.01
C LEU A 96 -6.87 6.91 -10.93
N ALA A 97 -7.50 5.83 -10.46
CA ALA A 97 -7.54 4.55 -11.17
C ALA A 97 -8.10 4.67 -12.60
N ASP A 98 -9.11 5.52 -12.79
CA ASP A 98 -9.73 5.77 -14.09
C ASP A 98 -8.94 6.76 -14.96
N THR A 99 -8.20 7.67 -14.35
CA THR A 99 -7.45 8.74 -15.02
C THR A 99 -6.04 8.89 -14.44
N PRO A 100 -5.16 7.93 -14.69
CA PRO A 100 -3.84 7.89 -14.06
C PRO A 100 -2.95 9.07 -14.46
N LEU A 101 -2.11 9.50 -13.52
CA LEU A 101 -1.06 10.47 -13.82
C LEU A 101 0.08 9.79 -14.57
N GLN A 102 0.34 10.25 -15.79
CA GLN A 102 1.50 9.80 -16.57
C GLN A 102 2.79 10.38 -15.99
N MET A 103 3.75 9.53 -15.67
CA MET A 103 5.11 9.88 -15.24
C MET A 103 6.11 9.51 -16.33
N VAL A 104 7.34 10.00 -16.20
CA VAL A 104 8.45 9.60 -17.10
C VAL A 104 9.24 8.47 -16.44
N THR A 105 9.32 7.32 -17.10
CA THR A 105 10.14 6.20 -16.61
C THR A 105 11.57 6.63 -16.36
N GLY A 106 12.11 6.29 -15.20
CA GLY A 106 13.48 6.64 -14.81
C GLY A 106 13.62 8.00 -14.12
N GLU A 107 12.60 8.86 -14.12
CA GLU A 107 12.65 10.07 -13.32
C GLU A 107 12.56 9.77 -11.82
N GLN A 108 12.98 10.71 -10.99
CA GLN A 108 12.94 10.59 -9.54
C GLN A 108 11.64 11.19 -9.00
N ALA A 109 10.85 10.37 -8.30
CA ALA A 109 9.65 10.80 -7.60
C ALA A 109 9.90 10.83 -6.10
N SER A 110 9.35 11.84 -5.41
CA SER A 110 9.39 11.93 -3.94
C SER A 110 8.06 12.41 -3.38
N ILE A 111 7.81 12.05 -2.13
CA ILE A 111 6.71 12.59 -1.34
C ILE A 111 7.27 13.63 -0.39
N GLU A 112 6.64 14.79 -0.36
CA GLU A 112 6.94 15.87 0.57
C GLU A 112 5.69 16.18 1.40
N LEU A 113 5.88 16.33 2.70
CA LEU A 113 4.85 16.75 3.62
C LEU A 113 5.21 18.07 4.28
N ASN A 114 4.18 18.88 4.52
CA ASN A 114 4.22 20.05 5.39
C ASN A 114 3.35 19.71 6.59
N ALA A 115 3.99 19.32 7.69
CA ALA A 115 3.35 19.02 8.95
C ALA A 115 3.90 19.95 10.03
N ASN A 116 3.18 20.10 11.12
CA ASN A 116 3.63 20.86 12.28
C ASN A 116 3.60 19.95 13.53
N PRO A 117 4.47 18.93 13.59
CA PRO A 117 4.52 18.07 14.75
C PRO A 117 5.07 18.81 15.96
N ALA A 118 4.53 18.51 17.14
CA ALA A 118 5.05 19.03 18.41
C ALA A 118 6.37 18.35 18.84
N ALA A 119 6.68 17.21 18.25
CA ALA A 119 7.88 16.39 18.42
C ALA A 119 8.07 15.54 17.17
N ALA A 120 9.19 14.85 17.07
CA ALA A 120 9.44 13.92 15.97
C ALA A 120 8.32 12.88 15.88
N GLN A 121 7.63 12.85 14.76
CA GLN A 121 6.53 11.96 14.47
C GLN A 121 6.75 11.27 13.13
N ILE A 122 6.22 10.06 13.00
CA ILE A 122 6.32 9.32 11.76
C ILE A 122 5.36 9.95 10.75
N GLN A 123 5.96 10.39 9.65
CA GLN A 123 5.26 10.85 8.45
C GLN A 123 5.38 9.78 7.38
N TRP A 124 4.34 9.60 6.57
CA TRP A 124 4.33 8.58 5.54
C TRP A 124 3.65 9.07 4.26
N GLY A 125 4.01 8.42 3.14
CA GLY A 125 3.40 8.61 1.85
C GLY A 125 3.37 7.31 1.07
N LEU A 126 2.34 7.12 0.27
CA LEU A 126 2.09 5.94 -0.54
C LEU A 126 1.80 6.34 -1.97
N VAL A 127 2.36 5.60 -2.92
CA VAL A 127 2.13 5.79 -4.35
C VAL A 127 1.87 4.43 -5.01
N TRP A 128 0.77 4.30 -5.72
CA TRP A 128 0.47 3.12 -6.53
C TRP A 128 0.85 3.38 -7.98
N PHE A 129 1.85 2.65 -8.45
CA PHE A 129 2.29 2.65 -9.84
C PHE A 129 1.61 1.52 -10.61
N ALA A 130 1.18 1.78 -11.83
CA ALA A 130 0.57 0.80 -12.73
C ALA A 130 1.06 1.01 -14.19
N ASP A 131 0.79 0.04 -15.05
CA ASP A 131 1.08 0.14 -16.49
C ASP A 131 -0.04 0.84 -17.26
N ASP A 132 -1.27 0.79 -16.78
CA ASP A 132 -2.45 1.43 -17.38
C ASP A 132 -3.50 1.74 -16.31
N SER A 133 -4.65 2.30 -16.72
CA SER A 133 -5.82 2.44 -15.85
C SER A 133 -6.23 1.09 -15.29
N LEU A 134 -6.54 1.07 -14.00
CA LEU A 134 -7.04 -0.13 -13.34
C LEU A 134 -8.48 -0.38 -13.81
N LYS A 135 -8.80 -1.64 -14.08
CA LYS A 135 -10.12 -2.02 -14.60
C LYS A 135 -10.79 -3.01 -13.66
N PRO A 136 -12.03 -2.74 -13.27
CA PRO A 136 -12.80 -3.69 -12.49
C PRO A 136 -12.90 -5.05 -13.17
N THR A 137 -12.91 -6.10 -12.38
CA THR A 137 -13.22 -7.46 -12.81
C THR A 137 -14.53 -7.91 -12.16
N THR A 138 -15.19 -8.85 -12.80
CA THR A 138 -16.40 -9.49 -12.27
C THR A 138 -16.16 -10.98 -12.20
N GLY A 139 -16.62 -11.61 -11.12
CA GLY A 139 -16.42 -13.04 -10.90
C GLY A 139 -17.20 -13.53 -9.69
N ASN A 140 -17.01 -14.79 -9.36
CA ASN A 140 -17.55 -15.38 -8.14
C ASN A 140 -16.51 -15.28 -7.03
N TYR A 141 -16.58 -14.20 -6.24
CA TYR A 141 -15.61 -13.87 -5.22
C TYR A 141 -16.07 -14.32 -3.86
N PHE A 142 -15.10 -14.73 -3.03
CA PHE A 142 -15.29 -15.00 -1.61
C PHE A 142 -14.11 -14.40 -0.83
N THR A 143 -14.37 -14.02 0.41
CA THR A 143 -13.35 -13.40 1.27
C THR A 143 -12.87 -14.43 2.28
N VAL A 144 -11.56 -14.55 2.43
CA VAL A 144 -10.91 -15.38 3.45
C VAL A 144 -10.09 -14.50 4.37
N ARG A 145 -10.00 -14.92 5.62
CA ARG A 145 -9.12 -14.31 6.61
C ARG A 145 -7.78 -15.06 6.64
N ALA A 146 -6.70 -14.32 6.80
CA ALA A 146 -5.38 -14.86 7.12
C ALA A 146 -4.74 -14.03 8.22
N ASP A 147 -3.98 -14.67 9.07
CA ASP A 147 -3.29 -14.03 10.19
C ASP A 147 -1.77 -14.15 10.00
N ALA A 148 -1.03 -13.13 10.45
CA ALA A 148 0.42 -13.16 10.58
C ALA A 148 0.82 -12.76 12.02
N THR A 149 1.99 -13.20 12.45
CA THR A 149 2.49 -12.97 13.81
C THR A 149 3.94 -12.50 13.81
N GLN A 150 4.33 -11.76 12.79
CA GLN A 150 5.68 -11.25 12.65
C GLN A 150 5.81 -9.87 13.27
N ALA A 151 6.71 -9.69 14.23
CA ALA A 151 7.00 -8.36 14.78
C ALA A 151 7.44 -7.40 13.66
N LEU A 152 6.72 -6.30 13.50
CA LEU A 152 6.94 -5.32 12.45
C LEU A 152 8.12 -4.39 12.79
N THR A 153 8.88 -4.04 11.76
CA THR A 153 9.96 -3.06 11.86
C THR A 153 9.46 -1.70 11.40
N ILE A 154 9.58 -0.69 12.26
CA ILE A 154 9.17 0.68 11.94
C ILE A 154 10.00 1.20 10.75
N SER A 155 9.33 1.86 9.82
CA SER A 155 9.93 2.48 8.61
C SER A 155 10.66 1.48 7.68
N ALA A 156 10.25 0.21 7.72
CA ALA A 156 10.75 -0.82 6.81
C ALA A 156 9.63 -1.81 6.45
N TRP A 157 9.68 -2.32 5.23
CA TRP A 157 8.83 -3.44 4.84
C TRP A 157 9.25 -4.70 5.60
N THR A 158 8.34 -5.26 6.37
CA THR A 158 8.54 -6.53 7.07
C THR A 158 7.74 -7.62 6.38
N ASN A 159 8.43 -8.60 5.81
CA ASN A 159 7.78 -9.74 5.16
C ASN A 159 7.34 -10.78 6.18
N ALA A 160 6.09 -11.22 6.06
CA ALA A 160 5.51 -12.26 6.91
C ALA A 160 4.77 -13.31 6.08
N ALA A 161 4.90 -14.57 6.49
CA ALA A 161 4.02 -15.62 6.02
C ALA A 161 2.63 -15.43 6.63
N ILE A 162 1.59 -15.68 5.84
CA ILE A 162 0.19 -15.63 6.30
C ILE A 162 -0.35 -17.05 6.45
N VAL A 163 -1.20 -17.24 7.44
CA VAL A 163 -1.89 -18.50 7.70
C VAL A 163 -3.39 -18.28 7.54
N PHE A 164 -3.99 -18.95 6.58
CA PHE A 164 -5.44 -18.85 6.36
C PHE A 164 -6.22 -19.46 7.53
N ALA A 165 -7.25 -18.76 7.97
CA ALA A 165 -8.15 -19.25 9.00
C ALA A 165 -9.02 -20.42 8.50
N GLU A 166 -9.30 -20.43 7.19
CA GLU A 166 -10.05 -21.47 6.51
C GLU A 166 -9.13 -22.31 5.62
N ASN A 167 -9.41 -23.61 5.51
CA ASN A 167 -8.74 -24.47 4.55
C ASN A 167 -9.23 -24.16 3.14
N LEU A 168 -8.36 -23.63 2.29
CA LEU A 168 -8.68 -23.44 0.88
C LEU A 168 -8.74 -24.80 0.17
N PRO A 169 -9.80 -25.09 -0.63
CA PRO A 169 -9.80 -26.22 -1.53
C PRO A 169 -8.58 -26.20 -2.45
N ARG A 170 -8.15 -27.39 -2.90
CA ARG A 170 -7.05 -27.47 -3.86
C ARG A 170 -7.36 -26.73 -5.13
N GLY A 171 -6.41 -25.95 -5.63
CA GLY A 171 -6.59 -25.22 -6.88
C GLY A 171 -5.75 -23.96 -6.99
N ARG A 172 -6.04 -23.25 -8.08
CA ARG A 172 -5.44 -21.95 -8.37
C ARG A 172 -6.41 -20.83 -8.06
N TYR A 173 -5.92 -19.82 -7.38
CA TYR A 173 -6.69 -18.70 -6.92
C TYR A 173 -6.16 -17.39 -7.52
N ARG A 174 -7.07 -16.49 -7.84
CA ARG A 174 -6.79 -15.11 -8.18
C ARG A 174 -7.18 -14.23 -7.00
N VAL A 175 -6.27 -13.38 -6.56
CA VAL A 175 -6.56 -12.34 -5.57
C VAL A 175 -7.12 -11.14 -6.31
N VAL A 176 -8.31 -10.71 -5.92
CA VAL A 176 -9.04 -9.59 -6.55
C VAL A 176 -9.36 -8.47 -5.56
N GLY A 177 -8.89 -8.60 -4.35
CA GLY A 177 -9.03 -7.58 -3.32
C GLY A 177 -8.26 -7.94 -2.07
N MET A 178 -7.97 -6.92 -1.28
CA MET A 178 -7.25 -7.07 -0.01
C MET A 178 -7.70 -6.01 0.98
N ARG A 179 -7.70 -6.39 2.25
CA ARG A 179 -7.70 -5.49 3.41
C ARG A 179 -6.68 -5.99 4.40
N ALA A 180 -5.94 -5.10 5.03
CA ALA A 180 -5.00 -5.45 6.08
C ALA A 180 -5.18 -4.53 7.28
N GLN A 181 -5.09 -5.08 8.49
CA GLN A 181 -5.22 -4.33 9.73
C GLN A 181 -4.21 -4.81 10.76
N SER A 182 -3.64 -3.86 11.48
CA SER A 182 -2.74 -4.04 12.62
C SER A 182 -2.60 -2.71 13.34
N ALA A 183 -2.09 -2.69 14.57
CA ALA A 183 -1.79 -1.44 15.24
C ALA A 183 -0.77 -0.61 14.43
N GLY A 184 -1.10 0.64 14.13
CA GLY A 184 -0.24 1.55 13.39
C GLY A 184 0.08 1.16 11.94
N LEU A 185 -0.66 0.23 11.35
CA LEU A 185 -0.41 -0.23 9.99
C LEU A 185 -0.66 0.87 8.97
N VAL A 186 0.37 1.19 8.19
CA VAL A 186 0.32 2.17 7.10
C VAL A 186 -0.09 1.52 5.80
N ALA A 187 0.53 0.37 5.47
CA ALA A 187 0.29 -0.32 4.22
C ALA A 187 0.63 -1.82 4.33
N ALA A 188 0.02 -2.60 3.46
CA ALA A 188 0.37 -4.00 3.25
C ALA A 188 0.38 -4.30 1.75
N ARG A 189 1.31 -5.17 1.30
CA ARG A 189 1.41 -5.56 -0.10
C ARG A 189 1.72 -7.05 -0.25
N LEU A 190 1.16 -7.65 -1.27
CA LEU A 190 1.34 -9.07 -1.57
C LEU A 190 2.67 -9.33 -2.26
N VAL A 191 3.31 -10.41 -1.88
CA VAL A 191 4.52 -10.94 -2.50
C VAL A 191 4.18 -12.31 -3.05
N PHE A 192 3.98 -12.37 -4.35
CA PHE A 192 3.71 -13.64 -5.02
C PHE A 192 5.03 -14.32 -5.38
N VAL A 193 5.06 -15.62 -5.18
CA VAL A 193 6.15 -16.50 -5.60
C VAL A 193 5.66 -17.46 -6.68
N GLY A 194 6.56 -18.03 -7.47
CA GLY A 194 6.21 -19.02 -8.49
C GLY A 194 5.59 -18.46 -9.77
N THR A 195 4.87 -19.31 -10.48
CA THR A 195 4.35 -19.05 -11.84
C THR A 195 3.15 -18.12 -11.91
N GLY A 196 2.52 -17.83 -10.76
CA GLY A 196 1.38 -16.91 -10.67
C GLY A 196 1.79 -15.45 -10.49
N ALA A 197 3.08 -15.19 -10.23
CA ALA A 197 3.59 -13.85 -10.04
C ALA A 197 3.45 -13.02 -11.33
N GLN A 198 2.88 -11.83 -11.21
CA GLN A 198 2.83 -10.84 -12.29
C GLN A 198 4.14 -10.07 -12.38
N GLY A 199 5.26 -10.78 -12.55
CA GLY A 199 6.60 -10.21 -12.46
C GLY A 199 7.00 -9.91 -11.01
N PRO A 200 7.98 -9.02 -10.78
CA PRO A 200 8.48 -8.69 -9.45
C PRO A 200 7.55 -7.75 -8.66
N TRP A 201 6.46 -7.30 -9.26
CA TRP A 201 5.61 -6.26 -8.71
C TRP A 201 4.87 -6.72 -7.46
N ARG A 202 4.68 -5.79 -6.52
CA ARG A 202 4.05 -6.02 -5.23
C ARG A 202 2.79 -5.16 -5.10
N PRO A 203 1.63 -5.67 -5.52
CA PRO A 203 0.37 -4.97 -5.36
C PRO A 203 -0.01 -4.90 -3.87
N GLY A 204 -0.56 -3.78 -3.46
CA GLY A 204 -0.85 -3.57 -2.06
C GLY A 204 -1.96 -2.56 -1.82
N VAL A 205 -2.29 -2.42 -0.55
CA VAL A 205 -3.37 -1.60 -0.04
C VAL A 205 -2.88 -0.70 1.07
N MET A 206 -3.61 0.35 1.34
CA MET A 206 -3.46 1.13 2.56
C MET A 206 -3.91 0.30 3.75
N GLY A 207 -3.15 0.31 4.84
CA GLY A 207 -3.46 -0.37 6.07
C GLY A 207 -4.56 0.32 6.88
N THR A 208 -5.16 -0.40 7.81
CA THR A 208 -6.08 0.14 8.80
C THR A 208 -5.63 -0.24 10.21
N ASN A 209 -5.94 0.60 11.18
CA ASN A 209 -5.69 0.28 12.58
C ASN A 209 -6.70 -0.80 13.08
N ASN A 210 -6.33 -1.57 14.10
CA ASN A 210 -7.16 -2.63 14.68
C ASN A 210 -8.56 -2.17 15.09
N ASP A 211 -8.69 -0.94 15.57
CA ASP A 211 -9.95 -0.36 16.05
C ASP A 211 -10.85 0.18 14.92
N ARG A 212 -10.45 -0.01 13.68
CA ARG A 212 -11.13 0.56 12.52
C ARG A 212 -11.51 -0.49 11.51
N HIS A 213 -12.78 -0.54 11.27
CA HIS A 213 -13.35 -1.37 10.21
C HIS A 213 -13.55 -0.58 8.90
N LEU A 214 -12.67 0.39 8.63
CA LEU A 214 -12.74 1.16 7.40
C LEU A 214 -12.15 0.34 6.25
N GLU A 215 -12.94 0.17 5.23
CA GLU A 215 -12.52 -0.46 3.98
C GLU A 215 -12.54 0.58 2.87
N TYR A 216 -11.51 0.58 2.06
CA TYR A 216 -11.52 1.33 0.82
C TYR A 216 -12.11 0.45 -0.30
N PRO A 217 -13.27 0.82 -0.87
CA PRO A 217 -13.96 -0.04 -1.85
C PRO A 217 -13.11 -0.41 -3.07
N GLY A 218 -12.21 0.49 -3.50
CA GLY A 218 -11.30 0.23 -4.63
C GLY A 218 -10.39 -0.97 -4.43
N PHE A 219 -10.06 -1.32 -3.18
CA PHE A 219 -9.21 -2.47 -2.87
C PHE A 219 -9.97 -3.78 -2.71
N ARG A 220 -11.27 -3.80 -2.94
CA ARG A 220 -12.13 -4.94 -2.65
C ARG A 220 -12.83 -5.47 -3.90
N LEU A 221 -13.10 -6.76 -3.89
CA LEU A 221 -14.01 -7.45 -4.81
C LEU A 221 -13.77 -7.11 -6.29
N GLY A 222 -12.51 -7.00 -6.70
CA GLY A 222 -12.11 -6.78 -8.07
C GLY A 222 -12.31 -5.35 -8.59
N ALA A 223 -12.58 -4.37 -7.74
CA ALA A 223 -12.80 -2.98 -8.18
C ALA A 223 -11.58 -2.42 -8.94
N TRP A 224 -10.36 -2.72 -8.48
CA TRP A 224 -9.12 -2.35 -9.17
C TRP A 224 -8.58 -3.45 -10.09
N GLY A 225 -9.29 -4.57 -10.21
CA GLY A 225 -8.84 -5.73 -10.96
C GLY A 225 -7.98 -6.69 -10.14
N PRO A 226 -7.28 -7.63 -10.79
CA PRO A 226 -6.53 -8.67 -10.11
C PRO A 226 -5.21 -8.14 -9.52
N PHE A 227 -4.91 -8.56 -8.30
CA PHE A 227 -3.63 -8.33 -7.62
C PHE A 227 -2.58 -9.35 -8.06
N GLY A 228 -2.99 -10.59 -8.28
CA GLY A 228 -2.13 -11.69 -8.69
C GLY A 228 -2.81 -13.04 -8.53
N GLU A 229 -2.06 -14.10 -8.77
CA GLU A 229 -2.56 -15.47 -8.71
C GLU A 229 -1.59 -16.36 -7.91
N PHE A 230 -2.11 -17.40 -7.26
CA PHE A 230 -1.32 -18.38 -6.53
C PHE A 230 -1.97 -19.77 -6.56
N GLU A 231 -1.18 -20.82 -6.36
CA GLU A 231 -1.69 -22.15 -6.11
C GLU A 231 -1.86 -22.34 -4.59
N ASP A 232 -2.80 -23.18 -4.16
CA ASP A 232 -3.03 -23.46 -2.73
C ASP A 232 -1.80 -23.97 -2.00
N THR A 233 -0.84 -24.55 -2.71
CA THR A 233 0.44 -25.04 -2.19
C THR A 233 1.55 -23.99 -2.15
N ASP A 234 1.32 -22.81 -2.75
CA ASP A 234 2.32 -21.74 -2.90
C ASP A 234 1.69 -20.38 -2.61
N THR A 235 1.26 -20.22 -1.36
CA THR A 235 0.55 -19.05 -0.89
C THR A 235 1.46 -17.81 -0.86
N PRO A 236 0.93 -16.61 -1.19
CA PRO A 236 1.72 -15.40 -1.13
C PRO A 236 2.11 -15.07 0.32
N THR A 237 3.22 -14.36 0.47
CA THR A 237 3.54 -13.66 1.71
C THR A 237 3.08 -12.21 1.64
N VAL A 238 3.12 -11.50 2.76
CA VAL A 238 2.72 -10.10 2.84
C VAL A 238 3.86 -9.27 3.43
N ASP A 239 4.20 -8.18 2.75
CA ASP A 239 5.04 -7.14 3.34
C ASP A 239 4.14 -6.12 4.05
N PHE A 240 4.42 -5.85 5.30
CA PHE A 240 3.75 -4.85 6.12
C PHE A 240 4.65 -3.65 6.36
N LEU A 241 4.08 -2.45 6.33
CA LEU A 241 4.71 -1.19 6.73
C LEU A 241 3.89 -0.57 7.86
N SER A 242 4.54 -0.29 8.98
CA SER A 242 3.86 0.20 10.18
C SER A 242 4.62 1.36 10.84
N THR A 243 3.89 2.15 11.63
CA THR A 243 4.45 3.16 12.55
C THR A 243 4.78 2.57 13.92
N THR A 244 4.34 1.35 14.20
CA THR A 244 4.55 0.65 15.48
C THR A 244 5.06 -0.77 15.25
N ALA A 245 5.71 -1.33 16.27
CA ALA A 245 6.17 -2.72 16.26
C ALA A 245 5.04 -3.64 16.80
N ASP A 246 3.99 -3.84 16.02
CA ASP A 246 2.95 -4.84 16.33
C ASP A 246 3.37 -6.22 15.81
N ALA A 247 2.69 -7.26 16.28
CA ALA A 247 2.91 -8.65 15.88
C ALA A 247 1.58 -9.42 15.76
N ALA A 248 0.50 -8.73 15.42
CA ALA A 248 -0.82 -9.31 15.29
C ALA A 248 -1.53 -8.73 14.05
N GLU A 249 -1.03 -9.11 12.87
CA GLU A 249 -1.54 -8.62 11.60
C GLU A 249 -2.67 -9.52 11.12
N VAL A 250 -3.75 -8.91 10.66
CA VAL A 250 -4.87 -9.59 10.03
C VAL A 250 -5.00 -9.12 8.59
N VAL A 251 -5.13 -10.07 7.68
CA VAL A 251 -5.33 -9.81 6.26
C VAL A 251 -6.61 -10.50 5.80
N TYR A 252 -7.42 -9.79 5.04
CA TYR A 252 -8.55 -10.36 4.31
C TYR A 252 -8.24 -10.30 2.83
N LEU A 253 -8.37 -11.44 2.15
CA LEU A 253 -8.20 -11.54 0.71
C LEU A 253 -9.52 -11.90 0.05
N ASP A 254 -9.89 -11.14 -0.97
CA ASP A 254 -10.98 -11.50 -1.87
C ASP A 254 -10.41 -12.38 -2.96
N LEU A 255 -10.92 -13.61 -3.05
CA LEU A 255 -10.41 -14.66 -3.92
C LEU A 255 -11.46 -15.10 -4.95
N GLU A 256 -10.96 -15.46 -6.11
CA GLU A 256 -11.68 -16.23 -7.14
C GLU A 256 -10.92 -17.55 -7.37
N GLN A 257 -11.59 -18.67 -7.24
CA GLN A 257 -10.99 -19.94 -7.67
C GLN A 257 -11.09 -20.07 -9.18
N ILE A 258 -9.97 -19.90 -9.87
CA ILE A 258 -9.92 -19.93 -11.35
C ILE A 258 -9.67 -21.33 -11.90
N ARG A 259 -9.19 -22.27 -11.09
CA ARG A 259 -9.02 -23.67 -11.43
C ARG A 259 -9.13 -24.54 -10.19
N ALA A 260 -9.99 -25.53 -10.22
CA ALA A 260 -10.02 -26.57 -9.20
C ALA A 260 -8.81 -27.51 -9.37
N GLY A 261 -8.22 -27.92 -8.27
CA GLY A 261 -7.19 -28.93 -8.27
C GLY A 261 -7.74 -30.33 -8.58
N PRO A 262 -6.89 -31.27 -8.97
CA PRO A 262 -7.30 -32.66 -9.08
C PRO A 262 -7.74 -33.16 -7.69
N GLY A 263 -8.91 -33.80 -7.64
CA GLY A 263 -9.49 -34.40 -6.44
C GLY A 263 -8.66 -35.56 -5.90
#